data_1fe6a64173ab91a07605b4c110aae78e
#
_entry.id   1fe6a64173ab91a07605b4c110aae78e
#
_cell.length_a   1.000
_cell.length_b   1.000
_cell.length_c   1.000
_cell.angle_alpha   90.00
_cell.angle_beta   90.00
_cell.angle_gamma   90.00
#
_symmetry.space_group_name_H-M   'P 1'
#
loop_
_entity.id
_entity.type
_entity.pdbx_description
1 polymer ?
#
loop_
_entity_poly.entity_id
_entity_poly.type
_entity_poly.pdbx_seq_one_letter_code
_entity_poly.pdbx_strand_id
1 'polypeptide(L)'
;MACRYQWRLLTHEQFINTIPQVATCSAASSWWSRAGAVRVEPFVGGGSVFLNSEKHADYLLADVNPDLINLYQMLAVVPDEVELKARWMFEHMRSPERYELIRSEFNSQTLDATERAAAFLYLNRHCFNGLMRYNQANKFNVGWGGYKAPYYPMDEMKAFAAMAHNCVFMTADYRRTISLAGKGDVVYCDPPYEPMPGTTGFTAYAAGGFNWENR
;
A
#
# COMPACT_ATOMS: atom_id res chain seq x y z
N MET A 1 -5.33 0.03 22.78
CA MET A 1 -4.12 -0.30 22.00
C MET A 1 -4.27 0.36 20.64
N ALA A 2 -3.49 1.39 20.37
CA ALA A 2 -3.55 2.10 19.09
C ALA A 2 -2.91 1.21 18.04
N CYS A 3 -3.70 0.69 17.12
CA CYS A 3 -3.21 -0.02 15.94
C CYS A 3 -2.51 1.02 15.06
N ARG A 4 -1.18 1.05 15.10
CA ARG A 4 -0.36 1.88 14.21
C ARG A 4 -0.36 1.18 12.86
N TYR A 5 -1.17 1.64 11.92
CA TYR A 5 -1.02 1.27 10.52
C TYR A 5 0.28 1.86 10.01
N GLN A 6 1.32 1.04 10.12
CA GLN A 6 2.56 1.25 9.39
C GLN A 6 2.34 0.59 8.03
N TRP A 7 2.45 1.35 6.95
CA TRP A 7 2.65 0.84 5.61
C TRP A 7 4.01 0.13 5.57
N ARG A 8 4.08 -1.04 6.20
CA ARG A 8 5.11 -2.02 5.92
C ARG A 8 4.55 -2.85 4.79
N LEU A 9 5.25 -2.91 3.68
CA LEU A 9 5.20 -4.11 2.87
C LEU A 9 5.69 -5.20 3.82
N LEU A 10 4.73 -5.95 4.38
CA LEU A 10 5.01 -6.93 5.42
C LEU A 10 5.90 -8.02 4.83
N THR A 11 6.84 -8.56 5.59
CA THR A 11 7.46 -9.83 5.24
C THR A 11 6.37 -10.89 5.18
N HIS A 12 6.57 -11.97 4.45
CA HIS A 12 5.62 -13.10 4.39
C HIS A 12 5.17 -13.55 5.79
N GLU A 13 6.06 -13.61 6.78
CA GLU A 13 5.72 -13.94 8.17
C GLU A 13 4.96 -12.80 8.88
N GLN A 14 5.29 -11.55 8.65
CA GLN A 14 4.54 -10.40 9.18
C GLN A 14 3.17 -10.29 8.52
N PHE A 15 3.09 -10.64 7.24
CA PHE A 15 1.89 -10.75 6.46
C PHE A 15 0.94 -11.81 7.03
N ILE A 16 1.43 -13.00 7.32
CA ILE A 16 0.68 -14.11 7.95
C ILE A 16 0.32 -13.78 9.41
N ASN A 17 1.20 -13.12 10.18
CA ASN A 17 0.98 -12.82 11.59
C ASN A 17 0.09 -11.58 11.84
N THR A 18 -0.18 -10.75 10.84
CA THR A 18 -1.14 -9.63 10.96
C THR A 18 -2.59 -10.09 10.78
N ILE A 19 -2.80 -11.25 10.14
CA ILE A 19 -4.11 -11.85 9.88
C ILE A 19 -4.91 -12.19 11.16
N PRO A 20 -4.34 -12.69 12.26
CA PRO A 20 -5.12 -13.08 13.43
C PRO A 20 -5.87 -11.93 14.12
N GLN A 21 -5.40 -10.68 13.97
CA GLN A 21 -6.06 -9.54 14.62
C GLN A 21 -7.28 -9.00 13.85
N VAL A 22 -7.34 -9.25 12.54
CA VAL A 22 -8.50 -8.92 11.70
C VAL A 22 -9.50 -10.10 11.67
N ALA A 23 -9.03 -11.32 11.83
CA ALA A 23 -9.82 -12.55 11.72
C ALA A 23 -10.70 -12.86 12.96
N THR A 24 -10.61 -12.12 14.04
CA THR A 24 -11.45 -12.35 15.24
C THR A 24 -12.85 -11.75 15.16
N CYS A 25 -13.20 -11.06 14.08
CA CYS A 25 -14.59 -10.73 13.82
C CYS A 25 -15.28 -11.96 13.19
N SER A 26 -15.93 -12.79 14.02
CA SER A 26 -16.63 -14.02 13.60
C SER A 26 -17.74 -13.78 12.56
N ALA A 27 -18.20 -12.56 12.38
CA ALA A 27 -19.10 -12.15 11.32
C ALA A 27 -18.41 -12.03 9.95
N ALA A 28 -17.10 -11.75 9.89
CA ALA A 28 -16.37 -11.58 8.63
C ALA A 28 -16.26 -12.90 7.85
N SER A 29 -16.11 -14.05 8.53
CA SER A 29 -15.87 -15.35 7.90
C SER A 29 -16.98 -15.81 6.94
N SER A 30 -18.24 -15.40 7.14
CA SER A 30 -19.36 -15.76 6.25
C SER A 30 -19.46 -14.86 5.00
N TRP A 31 -18.91 -13.65 5.04
CA TRP A 31 -18.93 -12.71 3.91
C TRP A 31 -17.87 -13.06 2.85
N TRP A 32 -16.81 -13.76 3.26
CA TRP A 32 -15.68 -14.19 2.41
C TRP A 32 -16.02 -15.37 1.48
N SER A 33 -17.23 -15.90 1.51
CA SER A 33 -17.57 -17.18 0.89
C SER A 33 -18.33 -17.10 -0.44
N ARG A 34 -18.59 -15.90 -0.98
CA ARG A 34 -19.27 -15.77 -2.28
C ARG A 34 -18.27 -15.83 -3.43
N ALA A 35 -18.11 -17.00 -4.02
CA ALA A 35 -17.44 -17.14 -5.31
C ALA A 35 -18.27 -16.40 -6.39
N GLY A 36 -17.62 -15.58 -7.23
CA GLY A 36 -18.23 -14.96 -8.41
C GLY A 36 -18.66 -13.50 -8.27
N ALA A 37 -18.49 -12.86 -7.12
CA ALA A 37 -18.67 -11.41 -6.96
C ALA A 37 -17.33 -10.66 -7.07
N VAL A 38 -17.38 -9.45 -7.60
CA VAL A 38 -16.22 -8.53 -7.54
C VAL A 38 -15.98 -8.13 -6.09
N ARG A 39 -14.73 -8.18 -5.67
CA ARG A 39 -14.35 -7.61 -4.39
C ARG A 39 -13.87 -6.18 -4.58
N VAL A 40 -14.45 -5.26 -3.82
CA VAL A 40 -14.14 -3.83 -3.87
C VAL A 40 -13.48 -3.42 -2.56
N GLU A 41 -12.24 -2.93 -2.61
CA GLU A 41 -11.51 -2.39 -1.46
C GLU A 41 -11.19 -0.90 -1.69
N PRO A 42 -11.98 0.04 -1.11
CA PRO A 42 -11.76 1.48 -1.28
C PRO A 42 -10.54 2.04 -0.53
N PHE A 43 -9.97 1.24 0.36
CA PHE A 43 -8.81 1.54 1.20
C PHE A 43 -7.85 0.35 1.14
N VAL A 44 -7.32 0.04 -0.06
CA VAL A 44 -6.54 -1.18 -0.27
C VAL A 44 -5.25 -1.20 0.57
N GLY A 45 -4.66 -0.04 0.78
CA GLY A 45 -3.49 0.07 1.59
C GLY A 45 -2.38 -0.90 1.20
N GLY A 46 -1.80 -1.57 2.19
CA GLY A 46 -0.76 -2.60 1.99
C GLY A 46 -1.23 -3.88 1.30
N GLY A 47 -2.52 -3.99 0.94
CA GLY A 47 -3.06 -5.12 0.22
C GLY A 47 -3.26 -6.38 1.06
N SER A 48 -3.18 -6.27 2.38
CA SER A 48 -3.21 -7.43 3.28
C SER A 48 -4.45 -8.30 3.11
N VAL A 49 -5.57 -7.70 2.72
CA VAL A 49 -6.84 -8.40 2.66
C VAL A 49 -7.00 -9.10 1.31
N PHE A 50 -6.81 -8.42 0.18
CA PHE A 50 -6.95 -9.04 -1.13
C PHE A 50 -5.90 -10.13 -1.37
N LEU A 51 -4.65 -9.92 -0.92
CA LEU A 51 -3.56 -10.89 -1.09
C LEU A 51 -3.78 -12.20 -0.30
N ASN A 52 -4.65 -12.20 0.70
CA ASN A 52 -4.98 -13.38 1.50
C ASN A 52 -6.38 -13.93 1.20
N SER A 53 -7.02 -13.47 0.15
CA SER A 53 -8.40 -13.84 -0.18
C SER A 53 -8.51 -14.26 -1.64
N GLU A 54 -8.23 -15.52 -1.92
CA GLU A 54 -8.33 -16.15 -3.25
C GLU A 54 -9.76 -16.47 -3.71
N LYS A 55 -10.79 -15.86 -3.07
CA LYS A 55 -12.18 -16.30 -3.20
C LYS A 55 -13.01 -15.52 -4.22
N HIS A 56 -12.45 -14.50 -4.83
CA HIS A 56 -13.16 -13.64 -5.78
C HIS A 56 -12.57 -13.79 -7.18
N ALA A 57 -13.44 -13.71 -8.20
CA ALA A 57 -13.02 -13.81 -9.59
C ALA A 57 -12.25 -12.55 -10.02
N ASP A 58 -12.71 -11.38 -9.53
CA ASP A 58 -12.16 -10.07 -9.88
C ASP A 58 -12.07 -9.16 -8.64
N TYR A 59 -11.15 -8.22 -8.69
CA TYR A 59 -10.90 -7.25 -7.61
C TYR A 59 -10.87 -5.82 -8.17
N LEU A 60 -11.58 -4.90 -7.50
CA LEU A 60 -11.43 -3.46 -7.66
C LEU A 60 -10.77 -2.88 -6.41
N LEU A 61 -9.52 -2.51 -6.53
CA LEU A 61 -8.65 -2.11 -5.44
C LEU A 61 -8.27 -0.64 -5.59
N ALA A 62 -8.63 0.18 -4.63
CA ALA A 62 -8.40 1.62 -4.69
C ALA A 62 -7.75 2.17 -3.43
N ASP A 63 -7.04 3.24 -3.61
CA ASP A 63 -6.46 4.07 -2.55
C ASP A 63 -6.35 5.51 -3.03
N VAL A 64 -6.33 6.46 -2.11
CA VAL A 64 -6.09 7.88 -2.44
C VAL A 64 -4.62 8.18 -2.70
N ASN A 65 -3.70 7.27 -2.32
CA ASN A 65 -2.27 7.43 -2.56
C ASN A 65 -1.89 7.01 -3.98
N PRO A 66 -1.58 7.96 -4.89
CA PRO A 66 -1.25 7.64 -6.28
C PRO A 66 0.06 6.85 -6.42
N ASP A 67 1.01 7.04 -5.52
CA ASP A 67 2.30 6.35 -5.56
C ASP A 67 2.18 4.87 -5.21
N LEU A 68 1.31 4.55 -4.26
CA LEU A 68 0.98 3.19 -3.91
C LEU A 68 0.27 2.48 -5.07
N ILE A 69 -0.72 3.14 -5.65
CA ILE A 69 -1.45 2.58 -6.80
C ILE A 69 -0.53 2.42 -8.00
N ASN A 70 0.37 3.38 -8.26
CA ASN A 70 1.38 3.25 -9.32
C ASN A 70 2.28 2.01 -9.10
N LEU A 71 2.73 1.77 -7.86
CA LEU A 71 3.50 0.56 -7.55
C LEU A 71 2.71 -0.71 -7.92
N TYR A 72 1.44 -0.79 -7.52
CA TYR A 72 0.60 -1.95 -7.82
C TYR A 72 0.35 -2.14 -9.31
N GLN A 73 0.07 -1.06 -10.04
CA GLN A 73 -0.11 -1.08 -11.49
C GLN A 73 1.16 -1.55 -12.22
N MET A 74 2.33 -1.04 -11.82
CA MET A 74 3.60 -1.42 -12.45
C MET A 74 3.99 -2.87 -12.12
N LEU A 75 3.77 -3.33 -10.90
CA LEU A 75 3.96 -4.74 -10.53
C LEU A 75 3.00 -5.68 -11.27
N ALA A 76 1.82 -5.22 -11.65
CA ALA A 76 0.86 -6.00 -12.44
C ALA A 76 1.23 -6.12 -13.91
N VAL A 77 1.87 -5.07 -14.48
CA VAL A 77 2.09 -4.96 -15.94
C VAL A 77 3.54 -5.28 -16.33
N VAL A 78 4.51 -4.76 -15.56
CA VAL A 78 5.95 -4.86 -15.86
C VAL A 78 6.77 -5.25 -14.61
N PRO A 79 6.41 -6.35 -13.91
CA PRO A 79 7.02 -6.73 -12.63
C PRO A 79 8.55 -6.89 -12.71
N ASP A 80 9.07 -7.44 -13.81
CA ASP A 80 10.50 -7.67 -13.99
C ASP A 80 11.30 -6.36 -14.09
N GLU A 81 10.73 -5.33 -14.71
CA GLU A 81 11.38 -4.02 -14.81
C GLU A 81 11.40 -3.32 -13.45
N VAL A 82 10.28 -3.36 -12.71
CA VAL A 82 10.23 -2.83 -11.34
C VAL A 82 11.24 -3.54 -10.47
N GLU A 83 11.31 -4.86 -10.56
CA GLU A 83 12.25 -5.70 -9.80
C GLU A 83 13.69 -5.33 -10.10
N LEU A 84 14.07 -5.22 -11.38
CA LEU A 84 15.44 -4.87 -11.80
C LEU A 84 15.87 -3.50 -11.25
N LYS A 85 15.02 -2.48 -11.40
CA LYS A 85 15.29 -1.11 -10.92
C LYS A 85 15.36 -1.06 -9.38
N ALA A 86 14.41 -1.71 -8.70
CA ALA A 86 14.39 -1.77 -7.24
C ALA A 86 15.61 -2.50 -6.68
N ARG A 87 16.00 -3.64 -7.24
CA ARG A 87 17.18 -4.40 -6.84
C ARG A 87 18.44 -3.56 -6.95
N TRP A 88 18.60 -2.87 -8.09
CA TRP A 88 19.73 -1.97 -8.28
C TRP A 88 19.81 -0.91 -7.16
N MET A 89 18.69 -0.28 -6.80
CA MET A 89 18.64 0.69 -5.70
C MET A 89 19.02 0.06 -4.35
N PHE A 90 18.50 -1.14 -4.05
CA PHE A 90 18.82 -1.86 -2.81
C PHE A 90 20.28 -2.27 -2.72
N GLU A 91 20.96 -2.54 -3.83
CA GLU A 91 22.36 -2.93 -3.88
C GLU A 91 23.30 -1.72 -3.80
N HIS A 92 22.95 -0.61 -4.45
CA HIS A 92 23.89 0.48 -4.68
C HIS A 92 23.58 1.75 -3.88
N MET A 93 22.36 1.94 -3.37
CA MET A 93 21.93 3.16 -2.69
C MET A 93 21.84 2.99 -1.17
N ARG A 94 22.92 2.52 -0.51
CA ARG A 94 22.93 2.11 0.91
C ARG A 94 23.52 3.14 1.87
N SER A 95 23.45 4.42 1.57
CA SER A 95 23.92 5.46 2.50
C SER A 95 22.86 6.55 2.69
N PRO A 96 22.93 7.34 3.78
CA PRO A 96 22.03 8.46 3.99
C PRO A 96 21.98 9.44 2.81
N GLU A 97 23.15 9.77 2.24
CA GLU A 97 23.26 10.71 1.12
C GLU A 97 22.59 10.17 -0.14
N ARG A 98 22.76 8.87 -0.42
CA ARG A 98 22.13 8.19 -1.56
C ARG A 98 20.61 8.05 -1.36
N TYR A 99 20.18 7.81 -0.14
CA TYR A 99 18.75 7.83 0.21
C TYR A 99 18.13 9.21 -0.07
N GLU A 100 18.79 10.29 0.35
CA GLU A 100 18.32 11.65 0.11
C GLU A 100 18.25 11.98 -1.38
N LEU A 101 19.19 11.45 -2.18
CA LEU A 101 19.16 11.60 -3.64
C LEU A 101 17.89 10.95 -4.22
N ILE A 102 17.61 9.68 -3.91
CA ILE A 102 16.39 8.99 -4.38
C ILE A 102 15.13 9.71 -3.87
N ARG A 103 15.13 10.17 -2.61
CA ARG A 103 14.00 10.95 -2.06
C ARG A 103 13.77 12.26 -2.82
N SER A 104 14.83 12.95 -3.20
CA SER A 104 14.77 14.18 -3.98
C SER A 104 14.21 13.92 -5.39
N GLU A 105 14.72 12.91 -6.07
CA GLU A 105 14.24 12.50 -7.41
C GLU A 105 12.76 12.07 -7.36
N PHE A 106 12.37 11.28 -6.38
CA PHE A 106 10.97 10.89 -6.15
C PHE A 106 10.07 12.11 -5.97
N ASN A 107 10.52 13.12 -5.22
CA ASN A 107 9.79 14.35 -4.96
C ASN A 107 9.80 15.37 -6.13
N SER A 108 10.71 15.23 -7.08
CA SER A 108 10.77 16.11 -8.27
C SER A 108 9.74 15.77 -9.34
N GLN A 109 9.12 14.58 -9.23
CA GLN A 109 8.15 14.04 -10.19
C GLN A 109 8.72 13.87 -11.62
N THR A 110 10.02 13.69 -11.74
CA THR A 110 10.70 13.47 -13.04
C THR A 110 10.86 12.00 -13.39
N LEU A 111 10.65 11.09 -12.41
CA LEU A 111 10.74 9.65 -12.63
C LEU A 111 9.58 9.15 -13.49
N ASP A 112 9.86 8.21 -14.39
CA ASP A 112 8.81 7.48 -15.08
C ASP A 112 8.03 6.57 -14.10
N ALA A 113 6.94 5.96 -14.57
CA ALA A 113 6.05 5.17 -13.71
C ALA A 113 6.78 3.97 -13.07
N THR A 114 7.65 3.29 -13.81
CA THR A 114 8.41 2.12 -13.34
C THR A 114 9.51 2.52 -12.35
N GLU A 115 10.25 3.60 -12.66
CA GLU A 115 11.25 4.17 -11.76
C GLU A 115 10.61 4.65 -10.45
N ARG A 116 9.45 5.30 -10.56
CA ARG A 116 8.70 5.77 -9.41
C ARG A 116 8.21 4.62 -8.53
N ALA A 117 7.75 3.52 -9.14
CA ALA A 117 7.37 2.30 -8.42
C ALA A 117 8.56 1.69 -7.66
N ALA A 118 9.72 1.55 -8.32
CA ALA A 118 10.94 1.05 -7.71
C ALA A 118 11.43 1.97 -6.57
N ALA A 119 11.42 3.29 -6.78
CA ALA A 119 11.79 4.27 -5.77
C ALA A 119 10.83 4.27 -4.57
N PHE A 120 9.52 4.11 -4.77
CA PHE A 120 8.54 3.97 -3.70
C PHE A 120 8.86 2.75 -2.82
N LEU A 121 9.12 1.59 -3.44
CA LEU A 121 9.49 0.37 -2.74
C LEU A 121 10.80 0.55 -1.95
N TYR A 122 11.82 1.13 -2.58
CA TYR A 122 13.09 1.43 -1.94
C TYR A 122 12.91 2.38 -0.74
N LEU A 123 12.22 3.50 -0.92
CA LEU A 123 11.97 4.48 0.14
C LEU A 123 11.20 3.87 1.31
N ASN A 124 10.17 3.07 1.05
CA ASN A 124 9.42 2.38 2.09
C ASN A 124 10.32 1.49 2.96
N ARG A 125 11.25 0.77 2.36
CA ARG A 125 12.13 -0.17 3.07
C ARG A 125 13.29 0.48 3.78
N HIS A 126 13.72 1.64 3.32
CA HIS A 126 14.90 2.34 3.85
C HIS A 126 14.55 3.52 4.77
N CYS A 127 13.31 4.02 4.75
CA CYS A 127 12.89 5.12 5.60
C CYS A 127 12.63 4.68 7.04
N PHE A 128 12.61 5.66 7.95
CA PHE A 128 12.33 5.43 9.36
C PHE A 128 10.97 4.73 9.56
N ASN A 129 10.98 3.55 10.17
CA ASN A 129 9.82 2.69 10.46
C ASN A 129 8.96 2.31 9.24
N GLY A 130 9.44 2.42 8.02
CA GLY A 130 8.66 2.12 6.81
C GLY A 130 7.46 3.04 6.61
N LEU A 131 7.49 4.26 7.17
CA LEU A 131 6.40 5.22 7.11
C LEU A 131 6.34 5.88 5.73
N MET A 132 5.23 5.72 4.99
CA MET A 132 4.98 6.49 3.78
C MET A 132 4.14 7.72 4.13
N ARG A 133 4.83 8.80 4.49
CA ARG A 133 4.20 10.06 4.90
C ARG A 133 4.56 11.19 3.95
N TYR A 134 3.55 12.00 3.62
CA TYR A 134 3.68 13.17 2.78
C TYR A 134 3.39 14.44 3.56
N ASN A 135 4.04 15.54 3.20
CA ASN A 135 3.74 16.85 3.75
C ASN A 135 2.57 17.53 2.99
N GLN A 136 2.19 18.73 3.41
CA GLN A 136 1.11 19.49 2.78
C GLN A 136 1.37 19.85 1.30
N ALA A 137 2.65 19.88 0.88
CA ALA A 137 3.05 20.07 -0.51
C ALA A 137 3.09 18.75 -1.30
N ASN A 138 2.50 17.68 -0.76
CA ASN A 138 2.48 16.33 -1.33
C ASN A 138 3.88 15.76 -1.65
N LYS A 139 4.88 16.10 -0.82
CA LYS A 139 6.23 15.56 -0.91
C LYS A 139 6.48 14.55 0.19
N PHE A 140 7.03 13.40 -0.18
CA PHE A 140 7.48 12.38 0.78
C PHE A 140 8.57 12.97 1.69
N ASN A 141 8.38 12.92 3.01
CA ASN A 141 9.18 13.65 3.98
C ASN A 141 9.74 12.81 5.13
N VAL A 142 9.78 11.48 4.98
CA VAL A 142 10.38 10.62 6.00
C VAL A 142 11.87 10.48 5.75
N GLY A 143 12.66 10.56 6.81
CA GLY A 143 14.11 10.45 6.76
C GLY A 143 14.63 9.01 6.72
N TRP A 144 15.92 8.86 6.49
CA TRP A 144 16.65 7.60 6.52
C TRP A 144 16.44 6.81 7.82
N GLY A 145 16.13 5.52 7.72
CA GLY A 145 15.85 4.65 8.87
C GLY A 145 17.07 4.01 9.53
N GLY A 146 18.25 4.09 8.89
CA GLY A 146 19.51 3.57 9.44
C GLY A 146 19.63 2.03 9.44
N TYR A 147 18.83 1.33 8.66
CA TYR A 147 18.85 -0.13 8.60
C TYR A 147 20.10 -0.64 7.87
N LYS A 148 20.84 -1.60 8.48
CA LYS A 148 22.03 -2.21 7.89
C LYS A 148 21.71 -3.11 6.69
N ALA A 149 20.60 -3.83 6.75
CA ALA A 149 20.16 -4.74 5.70
C ALA A 149 18.62 -4.66 5.58
N PRO A 150 18.06 -3.66 4.88
CA PRO A 150 16.64 -3.61 4.61
C PRO A 150 16.21 -4.86 3.82
N TYR A 151 15.10 -5.45 4.23
CA TYR A 151 14.57 -6.64 3.55
C TYR A 151 14.12 -6.29 2.14
N TYR A 152 14.56 -7.08 1.17
CA TYR A 152 14.14 -6.98 -0.22
C TYR A 152 13.01 -7.95 -0.53
N PRO A 153 11.80 -7.49 -0.87
CA PRO A 153 10.59 -8.33 -0.93
C PRO A 153 10.39 -9.00 -2.31
N MET A 154 11.39 -9.75 -2.80
CA MET A 154 11.33 -10.37 -4.13
C MET A 154 10.19 -11.38 -4.27
N ASP A 155 10.03 -12.26 -3.28
CA ASP A 155 9.03 -13.33 -3.33
C ASP A 155 7.62 -12.74 -3.24
N GLU A 156 7.45 -11.69 -2.45
CA GLU A 156 6.17 -10.98 -2.34
C GLU A 156 5.81 -10.24 -3.63
N MET A 157 6.79 -9.63 -4.31
CA MET A 157 6.54 -9.00 -5.62
C MET A 157 6.12 -10.02 -6.67
N LYS A 158 6.74 -11.19 -6.70
CA LYS A 158 6.36 -12.29 -7.62
C LYS A 158 4.97 -12.84 -7.30
N ALA A 159 4.68 -13.09 -6.02
CA ALA A 159 3.36 -13.55 -5.59
C ALA A 159 2.28 -12.54 -5.92
N PHE A 160 2.55 -11.23 -5.69
CA PHE A 160 1.66 -10.14 -6.08
C PHE A 160 1.39 -10.13 -7.59
N ALA A 161 2.44 -10.16 -8.42
CA ALA A 161 2.31 -10.15 -9.87
C ALA A 161 1.47 -11.32 -10.39
N ALA A 162 1.63 -12.50 -9.79
CA ALA A 162 0.83 -13.68 -10.14
C ALA A 162 -0.66 -13.51 -9.81
N MET A 163 -1.02 -12.75 -8.80
CA MET A 163 -2.42 -12.49 -8.41
C MET A 163 -3.03 -11.28 -9.13
N ALA A 164 -2.20 -10.33 -9.56
CA ALA A 164 -2.65 -9.03 -10.04
C ALA A 164 -3.41 -9.06 -11.38
N HIS A 165 -3.40 -10.19 -12.09
CA HIS A 165 -4.07 -10.31 -13.41
C HIS A 165 -5.60 -10.15 -13.35
N ASN A 166 -6.21 -10.41 -12.18
CA ASN A 166 -7.65 -10.23 -11.94
C ASN A 166 -7.96 -8.94 -11.16
N CYS A 167 -6.99 -8.04 -11.03
CA CYS A 167 -7.12 -6.83 -10.23
C CYS A 167 -7.15 -5.57 -11.10
N VAL A 168 -8.07 -4.69 -10.77
CA VAL A 168 -8.07 -3.29 -11.26
C VAL A 168 -7.60 -2.40 -10.12
N PHE A 169 -6.51 -1.68 -10.32
CA PHE A 169 -5.95 -0.73 -9.36
C PHE A 169 -6.28 0.69 -9.76
N MET A 170 -6.89 1.46 -8.85
CA MET A 170 -7.39 2.80 -9.14
C MET A 170 -7.03 3.81 -8.05
N THR A 171 -6.42 4.93 -8.43
CA THR A 171 -6.32 6.08 -7.53
C THR A 171 -7.68 6.76 -7.45
N ALA A 172 -8.37 6.60 -6.32
CA ALA A 172 -9.70 7.17 -6.14
C ALA A 172 -10.04 7.38 -4.66
N ASP A 173 -10.92 8.33 -4.40
CA ASP A 173 -11.63 8.46 -3.14
C ASP A 173 -12.62 7.29 -2.94
N TYR A 174 -12.84 6.91 -1.68
CA TYR A 174 -13.69 5.77 -1.32
C TYR A 174 -15.12 5.91 -1.84
N ARG A 175 -15.69 7.12 -1.89
CA ARG A 175 -17.04 7.37 -2.40
C ARG A 175 -17.15 6.98 -3.87
N ARG A 176 -16.14 7.36 -4.66
CA ARG A 176 -16.05 6.97 -6.07
C ARG A 176 -15.93 5.46 -6.20
N THR A 177 -15.07 4.83 -5.40
CA THR A 177 -14.83 3.39 -5.46
C THR A 177 -16.09 2.60 -5.09
N ILE A 178 -16.76 2.98 -3.97
CA ILE A 178 -18.00 2.34 -3.54
C ILE A 178 -19.11 2.51 -4.58
N SER A 179 -19.19 3.67 -5.27
CA SER A 179 -20.20 3.91 -6.30
C SER A 179 -20.08 3.00 -7.53
N LEU A 180 -18.97 2.30 -7.69
CA LEU A 180 -18.74 1.34 -8.77
C LEU A 180 -19.19 -0.08 -8.40
N ALA A 181 -19.45 -0.34 -7.12
CA ALA A 181 -19.93 -1.64 -6.68
C ALA A 181 -21.35 -1.91 -7.16
N GLY A 182 -21.60 -3.10 -7.68
CA GLY A 182 -22.87 -3.57 -8.17
C GLY A 182 -23.58 -4.54 -7.22
N LYS A 183 -24.77 -4.96 -7.61
CA LYS A 183 -25.51 -5.96 -6.86
C LYS A 183 -24.79 -7.32 -6.85
N GLY A 184 -24.43 -7.78 -5.68
CA GLY A 184 -23.73 -9.06 -5.49
C GLY A 184 -22.25 -8.91 -5.21
N ASP A 185 -21.68 -7.71 -5.41
CA ASP A 185 -20.29 -7.42 -5.04
C ASP A 185 -20.10 -7.37 -3.53
N VAL A 186 -18.87 -7.59 -3.11
CA VAL A 186 -18.46 -7.51 -1.70
C VAL A 186 -17.56 -6.30 -1.52
N VAL A 187 -18.01 -5.34 -0.69
CA VAL A 187 -17.21 -4.15 -0.35
C VAL A 187 -16.55 -4.37 1.02
N TYR A 188 -15.22 -4.32 1.05
CA TYR A 188 -14.45 -4.34 2.29
C TYR A 188 -13.88 -2.95 2.56
N CYS A 189 -14.32 -2.33 3.65
CA CYS A 189 -13.89 -0.99 4.05
C CYS A 189 -13.05 -1.06 5.33
N ASP A 190 -11.81 -0.60 5.25
CA ASP A 190 -10.91 -0.41 6.39
C ASP A 190 -10.38 1.05 6.38
N PRO A 191 -11.25 2.03 6.71
CA PRO A 191 -10.86 3.43 6.69
C PRO A 191 -9.88 3.76 7.81
N PRO A 192 -9.09 4.85 7.67
CA PRO A 192 -8.29 5.37 8.77
C PRO A 192 -9.16 5.63 10.00
N TYR A 193 -8.67 5.24 11.19
CA TYR A 193 -9.40 5.46 12.44
C TYR A 193 -9.20 6.88 12.95
N GLU A 194 -10.24 7.41 13.61
CA GLU A 194 -10.17 8.68 14.31
C GLU A 194 -9.16 8.60 15.46
N PRO A 195 -8.23 9.57 15.59
CA PRO A 195 -7.33 9.62 16.71
C PRO A 195 -8.11 9.71 18.03
N MET A 196 -7.75 8.90 19.02
CA MET A 196 -8.34 9.05 20.35
C MET A 196 -8.04 10.44 20.92
N PRO A 197 -8.99 11.07 21.65
CA PRO A 197 -8.76 12.34 22.33
C PRO A 197 -7.47 12.30 23.18
N GLY A 198 -6.58 13.25 22.98
CA GLY A 198 -5.29 13.31 23.69
C GLY A 198 -4.12 12.56 23.03
N THR A 199 -4.34 11.89 21.89
CA THR A 199 -3.27 11.34 21.07
C THR A 199 -3.03 12.23 19.85
N THR A 200 -1.76 12.57 19.55
CA THR A 200 -1.40 13.16 18.25
C THR A 200 -1.53 12.09 17.19
N GLY A 201 -2.75 11.94 16.65
CA GLY A 201 -3.05 10.94 15.63
C GLY A 201 -2.39 11.28 14.31
N PHE A 202 -1.65 10.34 13.77
CA PHE A 202 -1.06 10.41 12.45
C PHE A 202 -2.13 10.04 11.40
N THR A 203 -2.80 11.02 10.83
CA THR A 203 -3.79 10.82 9.75
C THR A 203 -3.31 11.31 8.37
N ALA A 204 -2.06 11.76 8.26
CA ALA A 204 -1.51 12.35 7.04
C ALA A 204 -0.91 11.28 6.10
N TYR A 205 -1.73 10.37 5.59
CA TYR A 205 -1.32 9.37 4.58
C TYR A 205 -1.47 9.87 3.14
N ALA A 206 -2.16 11.00 2.93
CA ALA A 206 -2.26 11.69 1.65
C ALA A 206 -2.33 13.20 1.89
N ALA A 207 -2.00 14.00 0.87
CA ALA A 207 -2.20 15.44 0.92
C ALA A 207 -3.69 15.75 1.14
N GLY A 208 -4.02 16.45 2.22
CA GLY A 208 -5.39 16.80 2.59
C GLY A 208 -5.99 16.01 3.76
N GLY A 209 -5.38 14.90 4.17
CA GLY A 209 -5.87 14.06 5.27
C GLY A 209 -7.27 13.48 5.04
N PHE A 210 -7.71 12.57 5.92
CA PHE A 210 -9.10 12.10 5.94
C PHE A 210 -9.93 13.13 6.73
N ASN A 211 -10.86 13.83 6.07
CA ASN A 211 -11.71 14.80 6.73
C ASN A 211 -12.90 14.10 7.40
N TRP A 212 -12.91 14.07 8.71
CA TRP A 212 -13.95 13.45 9.54
C TRP A 212 -15.29 14.19 9.50
N GLU A 213 -15.31 15.44 9.06
CA GLU A 213 -16.53 16.28 8.96
C GLU A 213 -17.40 15.90 7.73
N ASN A 214 -16.85 15.17 6.76
CA ASN A 214 -17.53 14.75 5.54
C ASN A 214 -17.94 13.27 5.56
N ARG A 215 -18.54 12.83 6.65
CA ARG A 215 -19.12 11.48 6.76
C ARG A 215 -20.43 11.35 6.00
#